data_a76b0f8f1e362036b8ab51416c8b14e6
#
_entry.id   a76b0f8f1e362036b8ab51416c8b14e6
#
_cell.length_a   1.000
_cell.length_b   1.000
_cell.length_c   1.000
_cell.angle_alpha   90.00
_cell.angle_beta   90.00
_cell.angle_gamma   90.00
#
_symmetry.space_group_name_H-M   'P 1'
#
loop_
_entity.id
_entity.type
_entity.pdbx_description
1 polymer ?
#
loop_
_entity_poly.entity_id
_entity_poly.type
_entity_poly.pdbx_seq_one_letter_code
_entity_poly.pdbx_strand_id
1 'polypeptide(L)'
;MEIWQIVGLALIVTIFSVLLKQIRPEIALQLTILAGASIFILILSKIRVVVDLLQTLADQANISSYYLLIILKIVGVAYLAEFGAQICRDAGENALATKIELAAKVGVIILAIPIIVAITESLVRLVP
;
A
#
# COMPACT_ATOMS: atom_id res chain seq x y z
N MET A 1 -10.56 10.54 10.12
CA MET A 1 -11.27 11.02 8.92
C MET A 1 -12.05 9.90 8.28
N GLU A 2 -13.29 10.15 7.97
CA GLU A 2 -14.11 9.16 7.29
C GLU A 2 -13.83 9.20 5.79
N ILE A 3 -14.17 8.10 5.11
CA ILE A 3 -13.83 7.91 3.69
C ILE A 3 -14.43 9.01 2.81
N TRP A 4 -15.64 9.48 3.10
CA TRP A 4 -16.26 10.54 2.31
C TRP A 4 -15.57 11.89 2.46
N GLN A 5 -14.98 12.17 3.61
CA GLN A 5 -14.17 13.37 3.80
C GLN A 5 -12.92 13.31 2.92
N ILE A 6 -12.29 12.14 2.84
CA ILE A 6 -11.13 11.92 1.98
C ILE A 6 -11.53 12.04 0.51
N VAL A 7 -12.65 11.44 0.12
CA VAL A 7 -13.17 11.51 -1.25
C VAL A 7 -13.52 12.96 -1.62
N GLY A 8 -14.17 13.68 -0.71
CA GLY A 8 -14.50 15.09 -0.94
C GLY A 8 -13.26 15.95 -1.12
N LEU A 9 -12.26 15.76 -0.27
CA LEU A 9 -10.98 16.48 -0.39
C LEU A 9 -10.29 16.14 -1.71
N ALA A 10 -10.27 14.87 -2.09
CA ALA A 10 -9.67 14.43 -3.34
C ALA A 10 -10.37 15.04 -4.57
N LEU A 11 -11.70 15.12 -4.54
CA LEU A 11 -12.46 15.74 -5.61
C LEU A 11 -12.16 17.24 -5.74
N ILE A 12 -12.08 17.95 -4.63
CA ILE A 12 -11.73 19.38 -4.61
C ILE A 12 -10.34 19.58 -5.20
N VAL A 13 -9.37 18.80 -4.74
CA VAL A 13 -7.99 18.86 -5.26
C VAL A 13 -7.95 18.54 -6.75
N THR A 14 -8.75 17.57 -7.19
CA THR A 14 -8.83 17.19 -8.61
C THR A 14 -9.31 18.37 -9.46
N ILE A 15 -10.33 19.07 -9.00
CA ILE A 15 -10.85 20.26 -9.72
C ILE A 15 -9.76 21.33 -9.84
N PHE A 16 -9.08 21.65 -8.74
CA PHE A 16 -7.99 22.63 -8.76
C PHE A 16 -6.83 22.15 -9.64
N SER A 17 -6.49 20.87 -9.57
CA SER A 17 -5.42 20.30 -10.39
C SER A 17 -5.71 20.41 -11.88
N VAL A 18 -6.95 20.12 -12.29
CA VAL A 18 -7.37 20.21 -13.69
C VAL A 18 -7.27 21.66 -14.18
N LEU A 19 -7.71 22.62 -13.36
CA LEU A 19 -7.62 24.04 -13.71
C LEU A 19 -6.17 24.49 -13.80
N LEU A 20 -5.32 24.07 -12.88
CA LEU A 20 -3.90 24.42 -12.89
C LEU A 20 -3.13 23.80 -14.04
N LYS A 21 -3.53 22.61 -14.52
CA LYS A 21 -2.89 21.98 -15.68
C LYS A 21 -2.99 22.82 -16.93
N GLN A 22 -4.05 23.60 -17.06
CA GLN A 22 -4.24 24.50 -18.21
C GLN A 22 -3.33 25.72 -18.17
N ILE A 23 -2.89 26.11 -16.97
CA ILE A 23 -2.09 27.31 -16.76
C ILE A 23 -0.63 26.93 -16.48
N ARG A 24 -0.40 26.07 -15.49
CA ARG A 24 0.92 25.63 -15.07
C ARG A 24 0.89 24.14 -14.70
N PRO A 25 1.21 23.25 -15.65
CA PRO A 25 1.20 21.80 -15.41
C PRO A 25 2.14 21.36 -14.28
N GLU A 26 3.25 22.06 -14.10
CA GLU A 26 4.24 21.78 -13.06
C GLU A 26 3.64 21.91 -11.66
N ILE A 27 2.87 22.98 -11.44
CA ILE A 27 2.22 23.26 -10.15
C ILE A 27 1.09 22.24 -9.91
N ALA A 28 0.36 21.87 -10.98
CA ALA A 28 -0.69 20.86 -10.89
C ALA A 28 -0.13 19.52 -10.43
N LEU A 29 1.01 19.10 -10.97
CA LEU A 29 1.68 17.88 -10.56
C LEU A 29 2.10 17.93 -9.10
N GLN A 30 2.71 19.03 -8.67
CA GLN A 30 3.11 19.22 -7.28
C GLN A 30 1.92 19.17 -6.33
N LEU A 31 0.80 19.79 -6.70
CA LEU A 31 -0.43 19.75 -5.90
C LEU A 31 -0.96 18.32 -5.77
N THR A 32 -0.99 17.58 -6.87
CA THR A 32 -1.46 16.19 -6.88
C THR A 32 -0.59 15.31 -6.00
N ILE A 33 0.73 15.43 -6.10
CA ILE A 33 1.67 14.65 -5.28
C ILE A 33 1.51 14.99 -3.81
N LEU A 34 1.44 16.28 -3.48
CA LEU A 34 1.29 16.73 -2.10
C LEU A 34 -0.02 16.24 -1.48
N ALA A 35 -1.12 16.36 -2.21
CA ALA A 35 -2.42 15.88 -1.76
C ALA A 35 -2.42 14.35 -1.58
N GLY A 36 -1.84 13.63 -2.55
CA GLY A 36 -1.73 12.18 -2.46
C GLY A 36 -0.90 11.74 -1.28
N ALA A 37 0.23 12.39 -1.03
CA ALA A 37 1.07 12.11 0.12
C ALA A 37 0.32 12.38 1.44
N SER A 38 -0.42 13.48 1.51
CA SER A 38 -1.21 13.82 2.70
C SER A 38 -2.28 12.77 2.97
N ILE A 39 -3.01 12.35 1.95
CA ILE A 39 -4.03 11.30 2.07
C ILE A 39 -3.38 9.97 2.49
N PHE A 40 -2.24 9.64 1.90
CA PHE A 40 -1.50 8.41 2.24
C PHE A 40 -1.09 8.40 3.71
N ILE A 41 -0.59 9.52 4.22
CA ILE A 41 -0.22 9.64 5.64
C ILE A 41 -1.45 9.46 6.54
N LEU A 42 -2.60 10.02 6.15
CA LEU A 42 -3.85 9.84 6.89
C LEU A 42 -4.28 8.37 6.92
N ILE A 43 -4.13 7.67 5.80
CA ILE A 43 -4.42 6.24 5.71
C ILE A 43 -3.47 5.44 6.61
N LEU A 44 -2.17 5.78 6.60
CA LEU A 44 -1.18 5.10 7.45
C LEU A 44 -1.55 5.22 8.93
N SER A 45 -2.08 6.36 9.37
CA SER A 45 -2.49 6.53 10.76
C SER A 45 -3.64 5.59 11.15
N LYS A 46 -4.45 5.14 10.19
CA LYS A 46 -5.54 4.19 10.43
C LYS A 46 -5.09 2.73 10.37
N ILE A 47 -3.94 2.46 9.79
CA ILE A 47 -3.37 1.10 9.71
C ILE A 47 -3.12 0.54 11.11
N ARG A 48 -2.79 1.39 12.08
CA ARG A 48 -2.57 0.96 13.46
C ARG A 48 -3.76 0.18 14.02
N VAL A 49 -4.98 0.62 13.73
CA VAL A 49 -6.19 -0.08 14.15
C VAL A 49 -6.27 -1.48 13.54
N VAL A 50 -5.95 -1.59 12.25
CA VAL A 50 -5.93 -2.88 11.55
C VAL A 50 -4.86 -3.79 12.12
N VAL A 51 -3.67 -3.27 12.39
CA VAL A 51 -2.56 -4.03 12.99
C VAL A 51 -2.95 -4.58 14.35
N ASP A 52 -3.54 -3.75 15.22
CA ASP A 52 -3.96 -4.16 16.55
C ASP A 52 -5.02 -5.26 16.48
N LEU A 53 -5.97 -5.13 15.57
CA LEU A 53 -7.00 -6.15 15.36
C LEU A 53 -6.41 -7.47 14.88
N LEU A 54 -5.50 -7.41 13.91
CA LEU A 54 -4.82 -8.59 13.38
C LEU A 54 -4.00 -9.28 14.47
N GLN A 55 -3.34 -8.51 15.32
CA GLN A 55 -2.55 -9.06 16.43
C GLN A 55 -3.46 -9.77 17.44
N THR A 56 -4.61 -9.21 17.75
CA THR A 56 -5.60 -9.84 18.62
C THR A 56 -6.08 -11.16 18.03
N LEU A 57 -6.39 -11.18 16.74
CA LEU A 57 -6.81 -12.41 16.05
C LEU A 57 -5.70 -13.46 16.01
N ALA A 58 -4.47 -13.03 15.79
CA ALA A 58 -3.31 -13.93 15.79
C ALA A 58 -3.10 -14.55 17.17
N ASP A 59 -3.24 -13.78 18.24
CA ASP A 59 -3.12 -14.27 19.61
C ASP A 59 -4.21 -15.32 19.92
N GLN A 60 -5.44 -15.06 19.46
CA GLN A 60 -6.55 -16.01 19.66
C GLN A 60 -6.36 -17.31 18.88
N ALA A 61 -5.75 -17.22 17.72
CA ALA A 61 -5.51 -18.39 16.85
C ALA A 61 -4.18 -19.07 17.13
N ASN A 62 -3.40 -18.61 18.11
CA ASN A 62 -2.06 -19.09 18.44
C ASN A 62 -1.11 -19.02 17.25
N ILE A 63 -1.26 -18.00 16.41
CA ILE A 63 -0.36 -17.75 15.30
C ILE A 63 0.86 -16.99 15.82
N SER A 64 2.05 -17.41 15.41
CA SER A 64 3.29 -16.74 15.77
C SER A 64 3.30 -15.29 15.30
N SER A 65 3.77 -14.38 16.14
CA SER A 65 3.95 -12.98 15.77
C SER A 65 4.97 -12.80 14.64
N TYR A 66 5.84 -13.79 14.42
CA TYR A 66 6.78 -13.81 13.30
C TYR A 66 6.03 -13.76 11.95
N TYR A 67 5.00 -14.61 11.78
CA TYR A 67 4.22 -14.64 10.55
C TYR A 67 3.38 -13.38 10.37
N LEU A 68 2.83 -12.86 11.46
CA LEU A 68 2.10 -11.59 11.43
C LEU A 68 3.00 -10.46 10.94
N LEU A 69 4.23 -10.40 11.44
CA LEU A 69 5.20 -9.39 11.02
C LEU A 69 5.51 -9.47 9.53
N ILE A 70 5.65 -10.70 9.00
CA ILE A 70 5.88 -10.92 7.57
C ILE A 70 4.69 -10.41 6.75
N ILE A 71 3.47 -10.73 7.17
CA ILE A 71 2.25 -10.27 6.51
C ILE A 71 2.20 -8.73 6.49
N LEU A 72 2.53 -8.09 7.61
CA LEU A 72 2.55 -6.63 7.68
C LEU A 72 3.61 -6.02 6.76
N LYS A 73 4.77 -6.65 6.63
CA LYS A 73 5.81 -6.23 5.69
C LYS A 73 5.33 -6.33 4.26
N ILE A 74 4.65 -7.42 3.91
CA ILE A 74 4.08 -7.63 2.57
C ILE A 74 3.07 -6.52 2.25
N VAL A 75 2.16 -6.25 3.18
CA VAL A 75 1.16 -5.20 3.02
C VAL A 75 1.82 -3.83 2.86
N GLY A 76 2.82 -3.53 3.69
CA GLY A 76 3.57 -2.28 3.63
C GLY A 76 4.27 -2.08 2.29
N VAL A 77 4.96 -3.12 1.80
CA VAL A 77 5.63 -3.08 0.50
C VAL A 77 4.62 -2.86 -0.62
N ALA A 78 3.48 -3.56 -0.58
CA ALA A 78 2.45 -3.44 -1.60
C ALA A 78 1.89 -2.01 -1.67
N TYR A 79 1.55 -1.42 -0.53
CA TYR A 79 1.02 -0.05 -0.50
C TYR A 79 2.06 0.99 -0.88
N LEU A 80 3.30 0.83 -0.41
CA LEU A 80 4.38 1.75 -0.76
C LEU A 80 4.66 1.73 -2.25
N ALA A 81 4.69 0.53 -2.84
CA ALA A 81 4.90 0.36 -4.28
C ALA A 81 3.74 0.96 -5.09
N GLU A 82 2.51 0.74 -4.65
CA GLU A 82 1.33 1.33 -5.30
C GLU A 82 1.42 2.85 -5.31
N PHE A 83 1.78 3.44 -4.18
CA PHE A 83 1.94 4.89 -4.08
C PHE A 83 3.06 5.41 -4.97
N GLY A 84 4.23 4.74 -4.94
CA GLY A 84 5.37 5.13 -5.77
C GLY A 84 5.08 5.00 -7.26
N ALA A 85 4.44 3.89 -7.67
CA ALA A 85 4.06 3.68 -9.06
C ALA A 85 3.06 4.74 -9.52
N GLN A 86 2.12 5.11 -8.67
CA GLN A 86 1.12 6.12 -9.01
C GLN A 86 1.75 7.51 -9.19
N ILE A 87 2.71 7.88 -8.35
CA ILE A 87 3.47 9.13 -8.53
C ILE A 87 4.17 9.12 -9.88
N CYS A 88 4.81 8.01 -10.25
CA CYS A 88 5.49 7.90 -11.54
C CYS A 88 4.51 8.04 -12.71
N ARG A 89 3.34 7.43 -12.63
CA ARG A 89 2.31 7.58 -13.67
C ARG A 89 1.82 9.01 -13.79
N ASP A 90 1.60 9.66 -12.65
CA ASP A 90 1.14 11.06 -12.64
C ASP A 90 2.18 11.99 -13.25
N ALA A 91 3.45 11.65 -13.12
CA ALA A 91 4.55 12.39 -13.73
C ALA A 91 4.80 12.03 -15.21
N GLY A 92 4.03 11.10 -15.75
CA GLY A 92 4.19 10.64 -17.14
C GLY A 92 5.25 9.56 -17.33
N GLU A 93 5.79 9.02 -16.24
CA GLU A 93 6.85 8.00 -16.28
C GLU A 93 6.26 6.60 -16.11
N ASN A 94 5.49 6.16 -17.11
CA ASN A 94 4.82 4.86 -17.07
C ASN A 94 5.79 3.68 -17.03
N ALA A 95 6.93 3.79 -17.69
CA ALA A 95 7.94 2.74 -17.69
C ALA A 95 8.50 2.51 -16.29
N LEU A 96 8.78 3.59 -15.55
CA LEU A 96 9.27 3.50 -14.17
C LEU A 96 8.19 2.94 -13.24
N ALA A 97 6.94 3.35 -13.43
CA ALA A 97 5.82 2.83 -12.65
C ALA A 97 5.71 1.31 -12.78
N THR A 98 5.81 0.80 -14.01
CA THR A 98 5.78 -0.64 -14.27
C THR A 98 6.94 -1.36 -13.60
N LYS A 99 8.13 -0.76 -13.59
CA LYS A 99 9.29 -1.35 -12.92
C LYS A 99 9.13 -1.41 -11.41
N ILE A 100 8.53 -0.38 -10.82
CA ILE A 100 8.22 -0.38 -9.37
C ILE A 100 7.24 -1.50 -9.05
N GLU A 101 6.19 -1.68 -9.85
CA GLU A 101 5.22 -2.75 -9.65
C GLU A 101 5.87 -4.12 -9.78
N LEU A 102 6.76 -4.31 -10.75
CA LEU A 102 7.47 -5.56 -10.93
C LEU A 102 8.38 -5.85 -9.73
N ALA A 103 9.13 -4.85 -9.29
CA ALA A 103 9.99 -4.99 -8.11
C ALA A 103 9.19 -5.36 -6.87
N ALA A 104 8.03 -4.74 -6.69
CA ALA A 104 7.14 -5.04 -5.57
C ALA A 104 6.64 -6.48 -5.60
N LYS A 105 6.24 -6.97 -6.78
CA LYS A 105 5.79 -8.36 -6.94
C LYS A 105 6.89 -9.34 -6.56
N VAL A 106 8.11 -9.10 -7.03
CA VAL A 106 9.25 -9.94 -6.67
C VAL A 106 9.52 -9.87 -5.17
N GLY A 107 9.51 -8.68 -4.59
CA GLY A 107 9.71 -8.49 -3.16
C GLY A 107 8.67 -9.20 -2.31
N VAL A 108 7.40 -9.12 -2.72
CA VAL A 108 6.30 -9.79 -2.02
C VAL A 108 6.48 -11.32 -2.09
N ILE A 109 6.86 -11.85 -3.24
CA ILE A 109 7.11 -13.30 -3.38
C ILE A 109 8.24 -13.74 -2.44
N ILE A 110 9.34 -12.99 -2.39
CA ILE A 110 10.46 -13.30 -1.51
C ILE A 110 10.01 -13.28 -0.04
N LEU A 111 9.25 -12.26 0.36
CA LEU A 111 8.74 -12.15 1.73
C LEU A 111 7.75 -13.26 2.08
N ALA A 112 7.02 -13.76 1.08
CA ALA A 112 6.01 -14.80 1.28
C ALA A 112 6.61 -16.20 1.39
N ILE A 113 7.85 -16.41 0.99
CA ILE A 113 8.49 -17.75 1.01
C ILE A 113 8.39 -18.42 2.38
N PRO A 114 8.73 -17.78 3.51
CA PRO A 114 8.62 -18.44 4.81
C PRO A 114 7.19 -18.89 5.14
N ILE A 115 6.19 -18.11 4.73
CA ILE A 115 4.78 -18.46 4.95
C ILE A 115 4.39 -19.67 4.09
N ILE A 116 4.81 -19.69 2.83
CA ILE A 116 4.55 -20.79 1.90
C ILE A 116 5.20 -22.08 2.44
N VAL A 117 6.44 -21.99 2.91
CA VAL A 117 7.14 -23.14 3.52
C VAL A 117 6.39 -23.65 4.74
N ALA A 118 5.94 -22.76 5.63
CA ALA A 118 5.21 -23.14 6.83
C ALA A 118 3.88 -23.82 6.48
N ILE A 119 3.15 -23.33 5.49
CA ILE A 119 1.91 -23.94 5.03
C ILE A 119 2.18 -25.33 4.44
N THR A 120 3.23 -25.46 3.62
CA THR A 120 3.61 -26.73 3.00
C THR A 120 3.97 -27.77 4.07
N GLU A 121 4.75 -27.39 5.06
CA GLU A 121 5.11 -28.27 6.16
C GLU A 121 3.88 -28.72 6.95
N SER A 122 2.95 -27.82 7.21
CA SER A 122 1.70 -28.13 7.90
C SER A 122 0.85 -29.12 7.11
N LEU A 123 0.77 -28.95 5.79
CA LEU A 123 0.03 -29.84 4.90
C LEU A 123 0.67 -31.24 4.84
N VAL A 124 1.99 -31.30 4.79
CA VAL A 124 2.73 -32.56 4.76
C VAL A 124 2.49 -33.36 6.06
N ARG A 125 2.40 -32.70 7.20
CA ARG A 125 2.13 -33.34 8.49
C ARG A 125 0.71 -33.91 8.58
N LEU A 126 -0.23 -33.35 7.81
CA LEU A 126 -1.61 -33.85 7.77
C LEU A 126 -1.79 -35.08 6.87
N VAL A 127 -0.84 -35.30 5.96
CA VAL A 127 -0.88 -36.45 5.06
C VAL A 127 -0.21 -37.65 5.78
N PRO A 128 -0.91 -38.79 5.94
CA PRO A 128 -0.33 -39.98 6.57
C PRO A 128 0.76 -40.67 5.73
#